data_4ce854a50b0f5276560744e0d80e006d
#
_entry.id   4ce854a50b0f5276560744e0d80e006d
#
_cell.length_a   1.000
_cell.length_b   1.000
_cell.length_c   1.000
_cell.angle_alpha   90.00
_cell.angle_beta   90.00
_cell.angle_gamma   90.00
#
_symmetry.space_group_name_H-M   'P 1'
#
loop_
_entity.id
_entity.type
_entity.pdbx_description
1 polymer ?
#
loop_
_entity_poly.entity_id
_entity_poly.type
_entity_poly.pdbx_seq_one_letter_code
_entity_poly.pdbx_strand_id
1 'polypeptide(L)'
;MSHRIIVCDDEPHIVRAISLKFTRAGFEVHGAPDGETGWELLHRAPPVMLITDYTMPGMNGAELVRRVRADAVLADLPVIMLTARGFELDEDTNIEAELRLAAVIMKPFSPRELVMKVCEILGYGPAPRVSRYGSETELPSFSL
;
A
#
# COMPACT_ATOMS: atom_id res chain seq x y z
N MET A 1 -11.38 -15.33 0.82
CA MET A 1 -11.24 -14.03 0.99
C MET A 1 -9.98 -13.54 0.48
N SER A 2 -10.03 -12.55 -0.30
CA SER A 2 -8.85 -12.08 -0.94
C SER A 2 -8.19 -11.01 -0.12
N HIS A 3 -6.91 -11.04 0.00
CA HIS A 3 -6.15 -9.97 0.62
C HIS A 3 -5.48 -9.22 -0.51
N ARG A 4 -6.29 -8.55 -1.31
CA ARG A 4 -5.78 -7.86 -2.47
C ARG A 4 -5.24 -6.49 -2.10
N ILE A 5 -4.09 -6.15 -2.63
CA ILE A 5 -3.46 -4.85 -2.41
C ILE A 5 -3.14 -4.25 -3.77
N ILE A 6 -3.40 -2.97 -3.93
CA ILE A 6 -3.02 -2.26 -5.13
C ILE A 6 -1.85 -1.37 -4.80
N VAL A 7 -0.82 -1.42 -5.65
CA VAL A 7 0.39 -0.63 -5.46
C VAL A 7 0.56 0.27 -6.67
N CYS A 8 0.60 1.58 -6.45
CA CYS A 8 0.80 2.55 -7.53
C CYS A 8 2.16 3.18 -7.37
N ASP A 9 3.02 3.01 -8.36
CA ASP A 9 4.36 3.60 -8.33
C ASP A 9 4.89 3.55 -9.75
N ASP A 10 5.47 4.65 -10.21
CA ASP A 10 5.97 4.68 -11.58
C ASP A 10 7.35 4.08 -11.73
N GLU A 11 7.95 3.61 -10.67
CA GLU A 11 9.22 2.92 -10.73
C GLU A 11 8.98 1.42 -10.72
N PRO A 12 9.15 0.75 -11.85
CA PRO A 12 8.78 -0.68 -11.92
C PRO A 12 9.52 -1.55 -10.92
N HIS A 13 10.76 -1.21 -10.60
CA HIS A 13 11.52 -2.04 -9.67
C HIS A 13 10.94 -1.96 -8.26
N ILE A 14 10.33 -0.84 -7.90
CA ILE A 14 9.69 -0.72 -6.61
C ILE A 14 8.45 -1.61 -6.56
N VAL A 15 7.62 -1.52 -7.61
CA VAL A 15 6.42 -2.35 -7.68
C VAL A 15 6.81 -3.82 -7.62
N ARG A 16 7.88 -4.20 -8.33
CA ARG A 16 8.30 -5.58 -8.35
C ARG A 16 8.77 -6.06 -6.98
N ALA A 17 9.54 -5.21 -6.29
CA ALA A 17 10.05 -5.60 -4.97
C ALA A 17 8.91 -5.76 -3.97
N ILE A 18 7.95 -4.84 -4.01
CA ILE A 18 6.81 -4.93 -3.12
C ILE A 18 5.98 -6.16 -3.47
N SER A 19 5.74 -6.37 -4.76
CA SER A 19 4.91 -7.50 -5.18
C SER A 19 5.50 -8.82 -4.73
N LEU A 20 6.80 -8.97 -4.89
CA LEU A 20 7.44 -10.21 -4.52
C LEU A 20 7.29 -10.48 -3.03
N LYS A 21 7.56 -9.46 -2.22
CA LYS A 21 7.52 -9.66 -0.79
C LYS A 21 6.11 -9.89 -0.29
N PHE A 22 5.16 -9.13 -0.82
CA PHE A 22 3.79 -9.28 -0.36
C PHE A 22 3.18 -10.59 -0.84
N THR A 23 3.50 -11.02 -2.06
CA THR A 23 3.00 -12.29 -2.55
C THR A 23 3.49 -13.42 -1.66
N ARG A 24 4.75 -13.36 -1.26
CA ARG A 24 5.27 -14.37 -0.36
C ARG A 24 4.59 -14.36 0.99
N ALA A 25 4.07 -13.21 1.38
CA ALA A 25 3.37 -13.10 2.65
C ALA A 25 1.89 -13.43 2.53
N GLY A 26 1.42 -13.83 1.36
CA GLY A 26 0.03 -14.26 1.22
C GLY A 26 -0.91 -13.26 0.62
N PHE A 27 -0.42 -12.10 0.18
CA PHE A 27 -1.27 -11.10 -0.43
C PHE A 27 -1.33 -11.27 -1.94
N GLU A 28 -2.40 -10.79 -2.53
CA GLU A 28 -2.52 -10.72 -3.97
C GLU A 28 -2.24 -9.27 -4.35
N VAL A 29 -1.23 -9.03 -5.17
CA VAL A 29 -0.78 -7.67 -5.46
C VAL A 29 -1.03 -7.33 -6.91
N HIS A 30 -1.58 -6.15 -7.14
CA HIS A 30 -1.77 -5.63 -8.48
C HIS A 30 -1.07 -4.29 -8.55
N GLY A 31 -0.16 -4.15 -9.50
CA GLY A 31 0.63 -2.94 -9.63
C GLY A 31 0.10 -2.04 -10.71
N ALA A 32 0.23 -0.75 -10.52
CA ALA A 32 -0.15 0.25 -11.49
C ALA A 32 0.99 1.24 -11.62
N PRO A 33 1.34 1.65 -12.85
CA PRO A 33 2.46 2.58 -13.03
C PRO A 33 2.06 4.04 -12.82
N ASP A 34 0.78 4.32 -12.67
CA ASP A 34 0.32 5.69 -12.52
C ASP A 34 -1.03 5.70 -11.81
N GLY A 35 -1.47 6.90 -11.48
CA GLY A 35 -2.71 7.05 -10.72
C GLY A 35 -3.95 6.68 -11.51
N GLU A 36 -3.95 6.93 -12.81
CA GLU A 36 -5.12 6.59 -13.61
C GLU A 36 -5.34 5.09 -13.65
N THR A 37 -4.27 4.35 -13.88
CA THR A 37 -4.37 2.91 -13.90
C THR A 37 -4.77 2.37 -12.53
N GLY A 38 -4.21 2.97 -11.48
CA GLY A 38 -4.58 2.59 -10.12
C GLY A 38 -6.04 2.83 -9.86
N TRP A 39 -6.56 3.97 -10.31
CA TRP A 39 -7.96 4.30 -10.12
C TRP A 39 -8.86 3.26 -10.79
N GLU A 40 -8.48 2.84 -12.00
CA GLU A 40 -9.25 1.82 -12.69
C GLU A 40 -9.22 0.49 -11.94
N LEU A 41 -8.05 0.12 -11.44
CA LEU A 41 -7.93 -1.14 -10.71
C LEU A 41 -8.76 -1.11 -9.43
N LEU A 42 -8.80 0.03 -8.75
CA LEU A 42 -9.57 0.15 -7.52
C LEU A 42 -11.06 -0.10 -7.75
N HIS A 43 -11.55 0.34 -8.89
CA HIS A 43 -12.96 0.16 -9.17
C HIS A 43 -13.28 -1.23 -9.71
N ARG A 44 -12.31 -1.85 -10.35
CA ARG A 44 -12.54 -3.15 -10.91
C ARG A 44 -12.74 -4.17 -9.81
N ALA A 45 -11.96 -4.08 -8.75
CA ALA A 45 -12.11 -4.97 -7.61
C ALA A 45 -11.46 -4.30 -6.41
N PRO A 46 -12.27 -3.73 -5.52
CA PRO A 46 -11.71 -2.98 -4.39
C PRO A 46 -10.77 -3.84 -3.54
N PRO A 47 -9.61 -3.31 -3.19
CA PRO A 47 -8.64 -4.05 -2.39
C PRO A 47 -8.88 -3.82 -0.91
N VAL A 48 -8.04 -4.43 -0.08
CA VAL A 48 -8.06 -4.14 1.35
C VAL A 48 -7.12 -2.99 1.70
N MET A 49 -6.25 -2.61 0.77
CA MET A 49 -5.25 -1.58 1.05
C MET A 49 -4.75 -1.01 -0.27
N LEU A 50 -4.50 0.29 -0.28
CA LEU A 50 -3.84 0.96 -1.39
C LEU A 50 -2.49 1.46 -0.89
N ILE A 51 -1.43 1.17 -1.64
CA ILE A 51 -0.11 1.72 -1.38
C ILE A 51 0.22 2.56 -2.60
N THR A 52 0.49 3.83 -2.43
CA THR A 52 0.73 4.70 -3.57
C THR A 52 1.92 5.62 -3.33
N ASP A 53 2.72 5.81 -4.37
CA ASP A 53 3.76 6.81 -4.35
C ASP A 53 3.08 8.18 -4.36
N TYR A 54 3.73 9.16 -3.77
CA TYR A 54 3.22 10.52 -3.81
C TYR A 54 3.43 11.13 -5.18
N THR A 55 4.59 10.91 -5.77
CA THR A 55 4.95 11.53 -7.04
C THR A 55 4.82 10.54 -8.17
N MET A 56 3.90 10.80 -9.08
CA MET A 56 3.70 9.98 -10.26
C MET A 56 3.33 10.90 -11.41
N PRO A 57 3.61 10.49 -12.64
CA PRO A 57 3.23 11.33 -13.78
C PRO A 57 1.71 11.46 -13.86
N GLY A 58 1.26 12.61 -14.25
CA GLY A 58 -0.17 12.86 -14.35
C GLY A 58 -0.77 13.04 -12.98
N MET A 59 -1.65 12.14 -12.59
CA MET A 59 -2.29 12.22 -11.30
C MET A 59 -1.30 11.79 -10.22
N ASN A 60 -1.01 12.65 -9.26
CA ASN A 60 -0.09 12.26 -8.19
C ASN A 60 -0.85 11.50 -7.12
N GLY A 61 -0.09 11.00 -6.13
CA GLY A 61 -0.70 10.17 -5.10
C GLY A 61 -1.75 10.88 -4.28
N ALA A 62 -1.54 12.16 -3.98
CA ALA A 62 -2.51 12.89 -3.20
C ALA A 62 -3.82 13.04 -3.96
N GLU A 63 -3.74 13.29 -5.26
CA GLU A 63 -4.94 13.41 -6.06
C GLU A 63 -5.69 12.09 -6.14
N LEU A 64 -4.94 11.01 -6.27
CA LEU A 64 -5.56 9.69 -6.29
C LEU A 64 -6.31 9.44 -4.97
N VAL A 65 -5.67 9.75 -3.87
CA VAL A 65 -6.29 9.49 -2.57
C VAL A 65 -7.51 10.40 -2.36
N ARG A 66 -7.46 11.63 -2.85
CA ARG A 66 -8.63 12.50 -2.74
C ARG A 66 -9.82 11.90 -3.48
N ARG A 67 -9.58 11.30 -4.65
CA ARG A 67 -10.65 10.62 -5.37
C ARG A 67 -11.16 9.43 -4.59
N VAL A 68 -10.26 8.69 -3.96
CA VAL A 68 -10.65 7.55 -3.15
C VAL A 68 -11.55 8.00 -2.01
N ARG A 69 -11.17 9.08 -1.33
CA ARG A 69 -11.94 9.55 -0.19
C ARG A 69 -13.30 10.11 -0.59
N ALA A 70 -13.44 10.53 -1.84
CA ALA A 70 -14.71 11.03 -2.32
C ALA A 70 -15.60 9.95 -2.91
N ASP A 71 -15.11 8.73 -3.02
CA ASP A 71 -15.86 7.65 -3.64
C ASP A 71 -16.67 6.92 -2.57
N ALA A 72 -17.93 6.65 -2.86
CA ALA A 72 -18.82 6.07 -1.85
C ALA A 72 -18.35 4.70 -1.37
N VAL A 73 -17.73 3.94 -2.24
CA VAL A 73 -17.31 2.59 -1.88
C VAL A 73 -15.92 2.56 -1.27
N LEU A 74 -15.04 3.44 -1.75
CA LEU A 74 -13.63 3.39 -1.36
C LEU A 74 -13.26 4.39 -0.26
N ALA A 75 -14.21 5.16 0.22
CA ALA A 75 -13.91 6.29 1.09
C ALA A 75 -13.07 5.95 2.31
N ASP A 76 -13.24 4.76 2.86
CA ASP A 76 -12.51 4.40 4.07
C ASP A 76 -11.38 3.42 3.84
N LEU A 77 -10.98 3.24 2.59
CA LEU A 77 -9.91 2.32 2.26
C LEU A 77 -8.61 2.75 2.93
N PRO A 78 -7.93 1.86 3.63
CA PRO A 78 -6.64 2.23 4.21
C PRO A 78 -5.62 2.52 3.12
N VAL A 79 -4.87 3.59 3.30
CA VAL A 79 -3.89 4.02 2.31
C VAL A 79 -2.56 4.28 2.98
N ILE A 80 -1.49 3.74 2.40
CA ILE A 80 -0.12 4.08 2.78
C ILE A 80 0.48 4.86 1.64
N MET A 81 1.09 5.98 1.95
CA MET A 81 1.73 6.80 0.93
C MET A 81 3.24 6.68 1.05
N LEU A 82 3.89 6.48 -0.10
CA LEU A 82 5.34 6.40 -0.16
C LEU A 82 5.84 7.73 -0.70
N THR A 83 6.91 8.24 -0.13
CA THR A 83 7.45 9.51 -0.59
C THR A 83 8.96 9.47 -0.55
N ALA A 84 9.58 10.10 -1.53
CA ALA A 84 11.04 10.14 -1.59
C ALA A 84 11.60 11.06 -0.54
N ARG A 85 10.85 12.09 -0.17
CA ARG A 85 11.33 13.03 0.82
C ARG A 85 10.18 13.57 1.59
N GLY A 86 10.39 13.75 2.85
CA GLY A 86 9.34 14.24 3.70
C GLY A 86 8.85 15.61 3.32
N PHE A 87 9.70 16.44 2.71
CA PHE A 87 9.28 17.79 2.44
C PHE A 87 8.33 17.87 1.26
N GLU A 88 8.15 16.79 0.54
CA GLU A 88 7.13 16.78 -0.50
C GLU A 88 5.77 16.94 0.14
N LEU A 89 5.67 16.57 1.39
CA LEU A 89 4.43 16.76 2.11
C LEU A 89 4.62 18.05 2.87
N ASP A 90 4.13 19.13 2.30
CA ASP A 90 4.32 20.45 2.84
C ASP A 90 4.01 20.49 4.32
N GLU A 91 4.87 21.10 5.09
CA GLU A 91 4.65 21.17 6.50
C GLU A 91 3.44 21.99 6.86
N ASP A 92 3.09 22.95 6.02
CA ASP A 92 1.93 23.76 6.30
C ASP A 92 0.65 23.03 6.00
N THR A 93 0.73 21.85 5.36
CA THR A 93 -0.45 21.10 5.02
C THR A 93 -0.37 19.79 5.73
N ASN A 94 -1.25 19.50 6.60
CA ASN A 94 -1.23 18.22 7.26
C ASN A 94 -1.90 17.21 6.34
N ILE A 95 -1.18 16.83 5.30
CA ILE A 95 -1.73 15.97 4.28
C ILE A 95 -2.10 14.60 4.83
N GLU A 96 -1.34 14.13 5.79
CA GLU A 96 -1.63 12.85 6.39
C GLU A 96 -3.03 12.87 7.03
N ALA A 97 -3.34 13.93 7.75
CA ALA A 97 -4.65 14.04 8.37
C ALA A 97 -5.73 14.36 7.35
N GLU A 98 -5.42 15.23 6.40
CA GLU A 98 -6.40 15.60 5.40
C GLU A 98 -6.85 14.38 4.60
N LEU A 99 -5.93 13.55 4.20
CA LEU A 99 -6.23 12.39 3.38
C LEU A 99 -6.51 11.15 4.21
N ARG A 100 -6.41 11.28 5.52
CA ARG A 100 -6.63 10.16 6.45
C ARG A 100 -5.76 8.97 6.09
N LEU A 101 -4.47 9.23 5.86
CA LEU A 101 -3.53 8.18 5.50
C LEU A 101 -3.26 7.30 6.71
N ALA A 102 -3.17 5.99 6.47
CA ALA A 102 -2.84 5.07 7.55
C ALA A 102 -1.37 5.19 7.92
N ALA A 103 -0.54 5.54 6.95
CA ALA A 103 0.89 5.74 7.23
C ALA A 103 1.53 6.45 6.06
N VAL A 104 2.66 7.09 6.33
CA VAL A 104 3.51 7.69 5.32
C VAL A 104 4.88 7.06 5.51
N ILE A 105 5.44 6.51 4.45
CA ILE A 105 6.72 5.83 4.54
C ILE A 105 7.68 6.45 3.55
N MET A 106 8.87 6.77 4.03
CA MET A 106 9.86 7.42 3.19
C MET A 106 10.70 6.41 2.46
N LYS A 107 11.00 6.69 1.21
CA LYS A 107 11.93 5.91 0.43
C LYS A 107 13.35 6.31 0.76
N PRO A 108 14.27 5.41 0.76
CA PRO A 108 14.11 3.97 0.50
C PRO A 108 13.56 3.27 1.73
N PHE A 109 12.80 2.24 1.50
CA PHE A 109 12.20 1.50 2.60
C PHE A 109 12.47 0.02 2.41
N SER A 110 12.23 -0.73 3.47
CA SER A 110 12.39 -2.16 3.40
C SER A 110 11.03 -2.77 3.06
N PRO A 111 10.92 -3.56 2.00
CA PRO A 111 9.65 -4.23 1.70
C PRO A 111 9.15 -5.07 2.85
N ARG A 112 10.06 -5.64 3.63
CA ARG A 112 9.66 -6.41 4.78
C ARG A 112 8.97 -5.54 5.82
N GLU A 113 9.52 -4.36 6.06
CA GLU A 113 8.91 -3.46 7.03
C GLU A 113 7.56 -2.97 6.53
N LEU A 114 7.43 -2.82 5.23
CA LEU A 114 6.16 -2.42 4.65
C LEU A 114 5.10 -3.49 4.88
N VAL A 115 5.46 -4.75 4.70
CA VAL A 115 4.54 -5.84 4.97
C VAL A 115 4.11 -5.80 6.44
N MET A 116 5.06 -5.58 7.33
CA MET A 116 4.74 -5.54 8.75
C MET A 116 3.78 -4.40 9.06
N LYS A 117 4.00 -3.26 8.45
CA LYS A 117 3.13 -2.11 8.68
C LYS A 117 1.71 -2.40 8.15
N VAL A 118 1.60 -3.02 7.01
CA VAL A 118 0.30 -3.35 6.45
C VAL A 118 -0.43 -4.32 7.36
N CYS A 119 0.27 -5.34 7.84
CA CYS A 119 -0.36 -6.30 8.74
C CYS A 119 -0.83 -5.63 10.03
N GLU A 120 -0.06 -4.70 10.52
CA GLU A 120 -0.43 -3.97 11.71
C GLU A 120 -1.68 -3.14 11.47
N ILE A 121 -1.74 -2.44 10.35
CA ILE A 121 -2.88 -1.60 10.03
C ILE A 121 -4.14 -2.43 9.82
N LEU A 122 -4.00 -3.57 9.17
CA LEU A 122 -5.15 -4.40 8.89
C LEU A 122 -5.55 -5.29 10.05
N GLY A 123 -4.76 -5.29 11.13
CA GLY A 123 -5.12 -6.08 12.30
C GLY A 123 -4.90 -7.56 12.12
N TYR A 124 -3.95 -7.94 11.27
CA TYR A 124 -3.69 -9.35 11.04
C TYR A 124 -2.75 -9.95 12.10
N GLY A 125 -2.41 -9.20 13.09
CA GLY A 125 -1.47 -9.66 14.09
C GLY A 125 -0.06 -9.50 13.62
N PRO A 126 0.89 -10.09 14.27
CA PRO A 126 2.28 -9.92 13.89
C PRO A 126 2.48 -10.44 12.49
N ALA A 127 3.30 -9.77 11.73
CA ALA A 127 3.60 -10.24 10.40
C ALA A 127 4.22 -11.61 10.50
N PRO A 128 4.01 -12.42 9.50
CA PRO A 128 4.57 -13.75 9.52
C PRO A 128 6.05 -13.68 9.66
N ARG A 129 6.64 -14.40 10.63
CA ARG A 129 7.99 -14.40 10.74
C ARG A 129 8.48 -15.32 9.81
N VAL A 130 9.38 -15.01 9.09
CA VAL A 130 10.02 -15.87 8.26
C VAL A 130 10.48 -16.86 9.14
N SER A 131 10.00 -17.93 9.08
CA SER A 131 10.33 -18.88 9.97
C SER A 131 11.73 -19.25 9.89
N ARG A 132 12.44 -19.12 10.92
CA ARG A 132 13.72 -19.57 10.91
C ARG A 132 13.68 -21.00 11.05
N TYR A 133 12.57 -21.55 11.27
CA TYR A 133 12.47 -22.96 11.38
C TYR A 133 11.88 -23.52 10.16
N GLY A 134 11.68 -22.79 9.24
CA GLY A 134 11.13 -23.31 8.11
C GLY A 134 9.73 -23.40 8.05
N SER A 135 9.06 -23.87 8.70
CA SER A 135 7.85 -24.18 8.57
C SER A 135 6.99 -23.29 8.64
N GLU A 136 6.54 -22.86 8.69
CA GLU A 136 5.90 -22.22 8.88
C GLU A 136 4.85 -21.95 8.79
N THR A 137 4.53 -22.29 8.70
CA THR A 137 3.58 -22.34 9.21
C THR A 137 2.93 -21.20 9.63
N GLU A 138 3.41 -20.34 9.94
CA GLU A 138 2.82 -19.23 10.32
C GLU A 138 2.09 -18.62 9.27
N LEU A 139 2.31 -18.95 8.10
CA LEU A 139 1.59 -18.40 7.04
C LEU A 139 0.14 -18.59 7.14
N PRO A 140 -0.29 -19.67 7.59
CA PRO A 140 -1.70 -19.86 7.69
C PRO A 140 -2.38 -18.85 8.54
N SER A 141 -1.76 -18.45 9.56
CA SER A 141 -2.41 -17.52 10.41
C SER A 141 -2.61 -16.24 9.73
N PHE A 142 -1.81 -15.98 8.72
CA PHE A 142 -1.94 -14.79 8.06
C PHE A 142 -3.03 -14.84 7.06
N SER A 143 -3.26 -15.93 6.53
CA SER A 143 -4.25 -16.03 5.55
C SER A 143 -5.57 -16.22 6.10
N LEU A 144 -5.76 -16.27 7.27
CA LEU A 144 -7.00 -16.43 7.77
C LEU A 144 -7.77 -15.48 7.80
#